data_1137e1546507aa5c2103763f550b6748
#
_entry.id   1137e1546507aa5c2103763f550b6748
#
_cell.length_a   1.000
_cell.length_b   1.000
_cell.length_c   1.000
_cell.angle_alpha   90.00
_cell.angle_beta   90.00
_cell.angle_gamma   90.00
#
_symmetry.space_group_name_H-M   'P 1'
#
loop_
_entity.id
_entity.type
_entity.pdbx_description
1 polymer ?
#
loop_
_entity_poly.entity_id
_entity_poly.type
_entity_poly.pdbx_seq_one_letter_code
_entity_poly.pdbx_strand_id
1 'polypeptide(L)'
;MSQRMSKQELVSRYVHEVKRILGKKAPADLTRELESLLDESIEAREAELGHELEVAEVAGLIAAFGTPDEVAGRYVPRPSCLIGPGLYPAFLLVVKVMLGAAAGIPLILLLVSGLAPGGRFPTVASGLVSWLGLSYQIAFSGLGWAVLVFAVLERCGVSPDYSREAWDPLSLPAVDDPFQASRIGATVRIYFVVALLTLFNLFPEWLGIYLVASGHEARLVSLHELGIRLPMLALNIWWLIALLQNLLLLKQGRWTLPIRWLQFGLGVFGAAIVYQIMRATAETLSQAQFSTALGNPQLASILARLVPTALFTILLVVLLSSARRLYRLVRTAAV
;
A
#
# COMPACT_ATOMS: atom_id res chain seq x y z
N MET A 1 -32.78 -0.03 -8.63
CA MET A 1 -33.71 -0.57 -7.60
C MET A 1 -33.02 -0.43 -6.25
N SER A 2 -33.44 0.51 -5.41
CA SER A 2 -32.96 0.63 -4.04
C SER A 2 -33.59 -0.51 -3.24
N GLN A 3 -32.81 -1.55 -2.91
CA GLN A 3 -33.24 -2.55 -1.92
C GLN A 3 -33.50 -1.80 -0.62
N ARG A 4 -34.75 -1.84 -0.14
CA ARG A 4 -35.10 -1.35 1.21
C ARG A 4 -34.32 -2.20 2.20
N MET A 5 -33.37 -1.59 2.88
CA MET A 5 -32.58 -2.22 3.95
C MET A 5 -33.52 -2.72 5.03
N SER A 6 -33.35 -3.98 5.49
CA SER A 6 -34.13 -4.53 6.59
C SER A 6 -33.53 -4.15 7.95
N LYS A 7 -34.32 -4.21 9.02
CA LYS A 7 -33.86 -4.00 10.39
C LYS A 7 -32.70 -4.95 10.73
N GLN A 8 -32.86 -6.24 10.43
CA GLN A 8 -31.86 -7.28 10.68
C GLN A 8 -30.58 -7.06 9.88
N GLU A 9 -30.70 -6.57 8.64
CA GLU A 9 -29.53 -6.24 7.83
C GLU A 9 -28.73 -5.07 8.45
N LEU A 10 -29.39 -4.07 9.01
CA LEU A 10 -28.72 -2.95 9.68
C LEU A 10 -27.98 -3.42 10.95
N VAL A 11 -28.61 -4.26 11.77
CA VAL A 11 -28.00 -4.86 12.96
C VAL A 11 -26.78 -5.71 12.57
N SER A 12 -26.92 -6.59 11.58
CA SER A 12 -25.80 -7.43 11.14
C SER A 12 -24.63 -6.64 10.56
N ARG A 13 -24.88 -5.54 9.85
CA ARG A 13 -23.84 -4.62 9.36
C ARG A 13 -23.11 -3.95 10.53
N TYR A 14 -23.81 -3.51 11.54
CA TYR A 14 -23.22 -2.90 12.72
C TYR A 14 -22.33 -3.88 13.49
N VAL A 15 -22.82 -5.07 13.80
CA VAL A 15 -22.08 -6.12 14.50
C VAL A 15 -20.86 -6.56 13.70
N HIS A 16 -21.01 -6.70 12.37
CA HIS A 16 -19.89 -7.00 11.48
C HIS A 16 -18.80 -5.94 11.55
N GLU A 17 -19.17 -4.66 11.58
CA GLU A 17 -18.21 -3.55 11.66
C GLU A 17 -17.47 -3.54 13.00
N VAL A 18 -18.15 -3.76 14.13
CA VAL A 18 -17.51 -3.92 15.45
C VAL A 18 -16.51 -5.06 15.45
N LYS A 19 -16.90 -6.23 14.90
CA LYS A 19 -16.03 -7.39 14.78
C LYS A 19 -14.81 -7.11 13.87
N ARG A 20 -15.02 -6.38 12.78
CA ARG A 20 -13.95 -5.96 11.86
C ARG A 20 -12.91 -5.08 12.55
N ILE A 21 -13.34 -4.15 13.42
CA ILE A 21 -12.46 -3.26 14.18
C ILE A 21 -11.62 -4.06 15.19
N LEU A 22 -12.22 -5.02 15.89
CA LEU A 22 -11.52 -5.89 16.83
C LEU A 22 -10.59 -6.91 16.16
N GLY A 23 -10.90 -7.31 14.95
CA GLY A 23 -10.11 -8.27 14.17
C GLY A 23 -9.93 -9.61 14.89
N LYS A 24 -8.69 -10.11 14.95
CA LYS A 24 -8.37 -11.38 15.63
C LYS A 24 -8.54 -11.35 17.16
N LYS A 25 -8.75 -10.19 17.75
CA LYS A 25 -8.98 -10.03 19.19
C LYS A 25 -10.47 -10.07 19.57
N ALA A 26 -11.36 -10.19 18.59
CA ALA A 26 -12.79 -10.32 18.86
C ALA A 26 -13.05 -11.63 19.62
N PRO A 27 -13.81 -11.59 20.73
CA PRO A 27 -14.29 -12.79 21.40
C PRO A 27 -15.10 -13.66 20.43
N ALA A 28 -15.05 -14.98 20.61
CA ALA A 28 -15.72 -15.90 19.68
C ALA A 28 -17.24 -15.77 19.68
N ASP A 29 -17.81 -15.34 20.79
CA ASP A 29 -19.24 -15.15 21.06
C ASP A 29 -19.74 -13.72 20.85
N LEU A 30 -18.83 -12.77 20.61
CA LEU A 30 -19.13 -11.34 20.46
C LEU A 30 -20.29 -11.06 19.50
N THR A 31 -20.30 -11.72 18.34
CA THR A 31 -21.34 -11.50 17.32
C THR A 31 -22.71 -11.83 17.89
N ARG A 32 -22.84 -12.99 18.55
CA ARG A 32 -24.09 -13.46 19.12
C ARG A 32 -24.54 -12.61 20.32
N GLU A 33 -23.58 -12.19 21.15
CA GLU A 33 -23.84 -11.32 22.30
C GLU A 33 -24.36 -9.95 21.87
N LEU A 34 -23.70 -9.30 20.90
CA LEU A 34 -24.12 -7.99 20.39
C LEU A 34 -25.45 -8.03 19.66
N GLU A 35 -25.69 -9.07 18.84
CA GLU A 35 -26.97 -9.29 18.17
C GLU A 35 -28.09 -9.44 19.20
N SER A 36 -27.89 -10.30 20.22
CA SER A 36 -28.88 -10.51 21.28
C SER A 36 -29.20 -9.22 22.06
N LEU A 37 -28.19 -8.41 22.40
CA LEU A 37 -28.38 -7.14 23.13
C LEU A 37 -29.13 -6.10 22.27
N LEU A 38 -28.85 -6.04 20.98
CA LEU A 38 -29.52 -5.12 20.07
C LEU A 38 -30.97 -5.56 19.82
N ASP A 39 -31.21 -6.84 19.61
CA ASP A 39 -32.55 -7.40 19.40
C ASP A 39 -33.43 -7.19 20.65
N GLU A 40 -32.90 -7.46 21.84
CA GLU A 40 -33.58 -7.18 23.12
C GLU A 40 -33.94 -5.68 23.28
N SER A 41 -33.01 -4.80 22.87
CA SER A 41 -33.23 -3.35 22.92
C SER A 41 -34.31 -2.89 21.91
N ILE A 42 -34.37 -3.53 20.74
CA ILE A 42 -35.39 -3.27 19.72
C ILE A 42 -36.75 -3.76 20.19
N GLU A 43 -36.84 -4.99 20.70
CA GLU A 43 -38.08 -5.56 21.25
C GLU A 43 -38.64 -4.75 22.43
N ALA A 44 -37.77 -4.33 23.32
CA ALA A 44 -38.17 -3.47 24.47
C ALA A 44 -38.75 -2.13 23.96
N ARG A 45 -38.15 -1.54 22.93
CA ARG A 45 -38.62 -0.27 22.38
C ARG A 45 -39.94 -0.43 21.60
N GLU A 46 -40.09 -1.53 20.85
CA GLU A 46 -41.35 -1.88 20.16
C GLU A 46 -42.49 -2.12 21.17
N ALA A 47 -42.20 -2.78 22.26
CA ALA A 47 -43.19 -2.99 23.35
C ALA A 47 -43.61 -1.68 24.02
N GLU A 48 -42.68 -0.72 24.20
CA GLU A 48 -42.95 0.60 24.75
C GLU A 48 -43.82 1.46 23.82
N LEU A 49 -43.56 1.43 22.53
CA LEU A 49 -44.23 2.24 21.54
C LEU A 49 -45.53 1.60 20.99
N GLY A 50 -45.69 0.28 21.17
CA GLY A 50 -46.87 -0.47 20.70
C GLY A 50 -46.94 -0.71 19.20
N HIS A 51 -45.86 -0.47 18.48
CA HIS A 51 -45.72 -0.75 17.03
C HIS A 51 -44.32 -1.24 16.68
N GLU A 52 -44.17 -1.93 15.55
CA GLU A 52 -42.87 -2.29 15.02
C GLU A 52 -42.06 -1.06 14.62
N LEU A 53 -40.78 -1.02 15.00
CA LEU A 53 -39.87 0.07 14.66
C LEU A 53 -39.58 0.11 13.16
N GLU A 54 -39.56 1.30 12.58
CA GLU A 54 -39.02 1.52 11.24
C GLU A 54 -37.48 1.49 11.24
N VAL A 55 -36.87 1.28 10.06
CA VAL A 55 -35.40 1.21 9.91
C VAL A 55 -34.71 2.49 10.42
N ALA A 56 -35.35 3.65 10.25
CA ALA A 56 -34.84 4.94 10.75
C ALA A 56 -34.83 4.99 12.29
N GLU A 57 -35.83 4.42 12.95
CA GLU A 57 -35.92 4.36 14.42
C GLU A 57 -34.89 3.36 14.99
N VAL A 58 -34.72 2.21 14.31
CA VAL A 58 -33.64 1.25 14.66
C VAL A 58 -32.26 1.88 14.48
N ALA A 59 -32.07 2.71 13.45
CA ALA A 59 -30.81 3.45 13.27
C ALA A 59 -30.56 4.44 14.41
N GLY A 60 -31.63 5.12 14.89
CA GLY A 60 -31.56 5.99 16.08
C GLY A 60 -31.17 5.23 17.35
N LEU A 61 -31.71 4.01 17.53
CA LEU A 61 -31.40 3.15 18.67
C LEU A 61 -29.94 2.67 18.61
N ILE A 62 -29.46 2.23 17.44
CA ILE A 62 -28.06 1.84 17.24
C ILE A 62 -27.12 3.04 17.44
N ALA A 63 -27.52 4.25 17.01
CA ALA A 63 -26.74 5.46 17.26
C ALA A 63 -26.63 5.79 18.75
N ALA A 64 -27.68 5.56 19.51
CA ALA A 64 -27.69 5.72 20.97
C ALA A 64 -26.86 4.65 21.69
N PHE A 65 -26.81 3.42 21.13
CA PHE A 65 -25.97 2.34 21.64
C PHE A 65 -24.47 2.67 21.56
N GLY A 66 -24.08 3.43 20.58
CA GLY A 66 -22.74 3.98 20.38
C GLY A 66 -22.14 3.62 19.02
N THR A 67 -21.06 4.29 18.68
CA THR A 67 -20.34 4.02 17.45
C THR A 67 -19.66 2.65 17.49
N PRO A 68 -19.42 1.97 16.33
CA PRO A 68 -18.71 0.70 16.31
C PRO A 68 -17.34 0.74 17.00
N ASP A 69 -16.65 1.88 16.93
CA ASP A 69 -15.36 2.11 17.58
C ASP A 69 -15.48 2.22 19.12
N GLU A 70 -16.51 2.91 19.62
CA GLU A 70 -16.77 3.02 21.06
C GLU A 70 -17.11 1.67 21.63
N VAL A 71 -17.97 0.92 20.97
CA VAL A 71 -18.36 -0.42 21.41
C VAL A 71 -17.17 -1.37 21.38
N ALA A 72 -16.40 -1.38 20.29
CA ALA A 72 -15.17 -2.15 20.22
C ALA A 72 -14.16 -1.76 21.33
N GLY A 73 -14.08 -0.47 21.67
CA GLY A 73 -13.24 0.05 22.75
C GLY A 73 -13.63 -0.44 24.16
N ARG A 74 -14.89 -0.85 24.39
CA ARG A 74 -15.34 -1.47 25.65
C ARG A 74 -14.76 -2.87 25.84
N TYR A 75 -14.59 -3.63 24.74
CA TYR A 75 -14.01 -4.98 24.80
C TYR A 75 -12.47 -4.98 24.83
N VAL A 76 -11.84 -3.97 24.24
CA VAL A 76 -10.38 -3.81 24.26
C VAL A 76 -10.02 -2.35 24.57
N PRO A 77 -9.58 -2.05 25.81
CA PRO A 77 -9.16 -0.70 26.21
C PRO A 77 -8.06 -0.19 25.27
N ARG A 78 -8.22 1.03 24.74
CA ARG A 78 -7.24 1.67 23.85
C ARG A 78 -6.21 2.41 24.71
N PRO A 79 -4.94 1.95 24.80
CA PRO A 79 -3.89 2.80 25.32
C PRO A 79 -3.67 3.99 24.37
N SER A 80 -3.30 5.15 24.91
CA SER A 80 -2.83 6.29 24.11
C SER A 80 -1.57 5.86 23.36
N CYS A 81 -1.67 5.66 22.06
CA CYS A 81 -0.59 5.14 21.22
C CYS A 81 -0.30 6.10 20.06
N LEU A 82 0.96 6.13 19.62
CA LEU A 82 1.39 6.94 18.48
C LEU A 82 0.74 6.50 17.18
N ILE A 83 0.45 5.19 17.06
CA ILE A 83 -0.21 4.54 15.92
C ILE A 83 -1.41 3.76 16.48
N GLY A 84 -2.62 4.19 16.15
CA GLY A 84 -3.86 3.60 16.65
C GLY A 84 -4.13 2.19 16.13
N PRO A 85 -5.06 1.47 16.77
CA PRO A 85 -5.36 0.08 16.43
C PRO A 85 -5.84 -0.09 14.98
N GLY A 86 -6.46 0.93 14.38
CA GLY A 86 -6.91 0.89 13.00
C GLY A 86 -5.77 0.83 11.96
N LEU A 87 -4.67 1.52 12.22
CA LEU A 87 -3.49 1.54 11.34
C LEU A 87 -2.42 0.52 11.73
N TYR A 88 -2.47 -0.01 12.96
CA TYR A 88 -1.45 -0.91 13.50
C TYR A 88 -1.21 -2.18 12.66
N PRO A 89 -2.22 -2.89 12.12
CA PRO A 89 -1.99 -4.05 11.25
C PRO A 89 -1.24 -3.70 9.97
N ALA A 90 -1.53 -2.53 9.38
CA ALA A 90 -0.82 -2.04 8.19
C ALA A 90 0.64 -1.69 8.54
N PHE A 91 0.86 -1.02 9.67
CA PHE A 91 2.19 -0.71 10.19
C PHE A 91 3.03 -1.98 10.38
N LEU A 92 2.50 -3.01 11.05
CA LEU A 92 3.20 -4.29 11.23
C LEU A 92 3.54 -4.97 9.90
N LEU A 93 2.67 -4.89 8.90
CA LEU A 93 2.95 -5.43 7.58
C LEU A 93 4.12 -4.72 6.92
N VAL A 94 4.14 -3.37 6.97
CA VAL A 94 5.24 -2.55 6.46
C VAL A 94 6.56 -2.89 7.18
N VAL A 95 6.55 -2.99 8.51
CA VAL A 95 7.73 -3.37 9.31
C VAL A 95 8.27 -4.73 8.88
N LYS A 96 7.41 -5.74 8.71
CA LYS A 96 7.83 -7.08 8.24
C LYS A 96 8.46 -7.05 6.85
N VAL A 97 7.86 -6.29 5.92
CA VAL A 97 8.39 -6.13 4.56
C VAL A 97 9.74 -5.41 4.59
N MET A 98 9.87 -4.35 5.40
CA MET A 98 11.13 -3.58 5.55
C MET A 98 12.24 -4.43 6.15
N LEU A 99 11.96 -5.22 7.19
CA LEU A 99 12.95 -6.13 7.78
C LEU A 99 13.37 -7.23 6.79
N GLY A 100 12.42 -7.77 6.04
CA GLY A 100 12.72 -8.73 4.97
C GLY A 100 13.60 -8.11 3.87
N ALA A 101 13.30 -6.89 3.44
CA ALA A 101 14.11 -6.15 2.47
C ALA A 101 15.51 -5.83 3.01
N ALA A 102 15.61 -5.39 4.27
CA ALA A 102 16.88 -5.10 4.92
C ALA A 102 17.80 -6.32 5.03
N ALA A 103 17.24 -7.50 5.21
CA ALA A 103 18.01 -8.75 5.21
C ALA A 103 18.34 -9.24 3.79
N GLY A 104 17.36 -9.19 2.89
CA GLY A 104 17.44 -9.82 1.57
C GLY A 104 18.21 -8.99 0.53
N ILE A 105 17.99 -7.67 0.48
CA ILE A 105 18.65 -6.82 -0.55
C ILE A 105 20.18 -6.86 -0.42
N PRO A 106 20.78 -6.61 0.75
CA PRO A 106 22.24 -6.65 0.89
C PRO A 106 22.82 -8.06 0.61
N LEU A 107 22.08 -9.11 0.96
CA LEU A 107 22.49 -10.49 0.66
C LEU A 107 22.53 -10.74 -0.85
N ILE A 108 21.51 -10.32 -1.58
CA ILE A 108 21.46 -10.43 -3.05
C ILE A 108 22.61 -9.63 -3.68
N LEU A 109 22.87 -8.40 -3.20
CA LEU A 109 23.97 -7.58 -3.70
C LEU A 109 25.34 -8.23 -3.45
N LEU A 110 25.53 -8.84 -2.29
CA LEU A 110 26.73 -9.59 -1.95
C LEU A 110 26.95 -10.78 -2.88
N LEU A 111 25.90 -11.55 -3.13
CA LEU A 111 25.95 -12.71 -4.04
C LEU A 111 26.22 -12.27 -5.48
N VAL A 112 25.53 -11.26 -5.96
CA VAL A 112 25.71 -10.72 -7.33
C VAL A 112 27.14 -10.19 -7.51
N SER A 113 27.70 -9.47 -6.54
CA SER A 113 29.08 -8.96 -6.59
C SER A 113 30.13 -10.07 -6.63
N GLY A 114 29.91 -11.17 -5.89
CA GLY A 114 30.80 -12.31 -5.86
C GLY A 114 30.75 -13.18 -7.12
N LEU A 115 29.56 -13.32 -7.74
CA LEU A 115 29.33 -14.13 -8.94
C LEU A 115 29.62 -13.37 -10.23
N ALA A 116 29.80 -12.05 -10.19
CA ALA A 116 30.14 -11.25 -11.36
C ALA A 116 31.46 -11.70 -11.99
N PRO A 117 31.63 -11.63 -13.33
CA PRO A 117 32.89 -11.94 -14.01
C PRO A 117 34.04 -11.08 -13.45
N GLY A 118 35.07 -11.71 -12.88
CA GLY A 118 36.16 -11.01 -12.18
C GLY A 118 35.83 -10.56 -10.75
N GLY A 119 34.62 -10.83 -10.27
CA GLY A 119 34.23 -10.59 -8.90
C GLY A 119 35.01 -11.48 -7.92
N ARG A 120 35.25 -10.94 -6.73
CA ARG A 120 35.82 -11.70 -5.61
C ARG A 120 34.82 -11.68 -4.49
N PHE A 121 34.53 -12.85 -3.94
CA PHE A 121 33.80 -12.88 -2.66
C PHE A 121 34.65 -12.19 -1.60
N PRO A 122 34.07 -11.24 -0.85
CA PRO A 122 34.77 -10.63 0.28
C PRO A 122 35.10 -11.72 1.30
N THR A 123 36.11 -11.47 2.13
CA THR A 123 36.33 -12.34 3.28
C THR A 123 35.06 -12.39 4.14
N VAL A 124 34.84 -13.52 4.83
CA VAL A 124 33.61 -13.69 5.64
C VAL A 124 33.41 -12.51 6.60
N ALA A 125 34.49 -12.01 7.19
CA ALA A 125 34.44 -10.86 8.10
C ALA A 125 34.00 -9.57 7.39
N SER A 126 34.63 -9.20 6.26
CA SER A 126 34.29 -7.98 5.51
C SER A 126 32.90 -8.08 4.86
N GLY A 127 32.53 -9.27 4.39
CA GLY A 127 31.19 -9.52 3.87
C GLY A 127 30.08 -9.34 4.91
N LEU A 128 30.29 -9.88 6.11
CA LEU A 128 29.36 -9.70 7.23
C LEU A 128 29.25 -8.24 7.66
N VAL A 129 30.37 -7.52 7.78
CA VAL A 129 30.36 -6.08 8.14
C VAL A 129 29.58 -5.27 7.11
N SER A 130 29.83 -5.49 5.81
CA SER A 130 29.12 -4.80 4.74
C SER A 130 27.63 -5.13 4.72
N TRP A 131 27.29 -6.42 4.90
CA TRP A 131 25.89 -6.88 4.97
C TRP A 131 25.16 -6.27 6.16
N LEU A 132 25.78 -6.30 7.35
CA LEU A 132 25.19 -5.70 8.56
C LEU A 132 25.02 -4.19 8.42
N GLY A 133 26.01 -3.48 7.86
CA GLY A 133 25.94 -2.04 7.65
C GLY A 133 24.80 -1.62 6.74
N LEU A 134 24.65 -2.26 5.58
CA LEU A 134 23.54 -2.00 4.66
C LEU A 134 22.20 -2.43 5.24
N SER A 135 22.14 -3.58 5.91
CA SER A 135 20.93 -4.06 6.58
C SER A 135 20.43 -3.10 7.65
N TYR A 136 21.37 -2.60 8.50
CA TYR A 136 21.08 -1.60 9.51
C TYR A 136 20.55 -0.30 8.88
N GLN A 137 21.20 0.20 7.85
CA GLN A 137 20.81 1.44 7.17
C GLN A 137 19.41 1.34 6.57
N ILE A 138 19.09 0.25 5.84
CA ILE A 138 17.77 0.02 5.24
C ILE A 138 16.70 -0.13 6.34
N ALA A 139 16.99 -0.92 7.38
CA ALA A 139 16.04 -1.15 8.47
C ALA A 139 15.72 0.14 9.23
N PHE A 140 16.76 0.88 9.63
CA PHE A 140 16.59 2.08 10.45
C PHE A 140 15.90 3.22 9.68
N SER A 141 16.33 3.46 8.43
CA SER A 141 15.68 4.46 7.58
C SER A 141 14.22 4.08 7.27
N GLY A 142 13.99 2.83 6.89
CA GLY A 142 12.64 2.35 6.57
C GLY A 142 11.69 2.39 7.76
N LEU A 143 12.16 1.98 8.96
CA LEU A 143 11.37 2.05 10.19
C LEU A 143 11.10 3.50 10.61
N GLY A 144 12.10 4.38 10.54
CA GLY A 144 11.92 5.81 10.83
C GLY A 144 10.83 6.43 9.96
N TRP A 145 10.88 6.19 8.65
CA TRP A 145 9.85 6.62 7.72
C TRP A 145 8.49 5.98 7.99
N ALA A 146 8.44 4.70 8.33
CA ALA A 146 7.20 4.03 8.67
C ALA A 146 6.53 4.68 9.88
N VAL A 147 7.26 4.89 10.97
CA VAL A 147 6.74 5.56 12.18
C VAL A 147 6.23 6.96 11.84
N LEU A 148 7.00 7.76 11.09
CA LEU A 148 6.63 9.12 10.72
C LEU A 148 5.35 9.15 9.88
N VAL A 149 5.29 8.36 8.81
CA VAL A 149 4.12 8.33 7.90
C VAL A 149 2.87 7.85 8.65
N PHE A 150 2.97 6.79 9.43
CA PHE A 150 1.81 6.26 10.17
C PHE A 150 1.35 7.20 11.30
N ALA A 151 2.28 7.89 11.97
CA ALA A 151 1.93 8.90 12.98
C ALA A 151 1.21 10.12 12.34
N VAL A 152 1.66 10.56 11.15
CA VAL A 152 0.99 11.63 10.40
C VAL A 152 -0.40 11.18 9.95
N LEU A 153 -0.53 9.97 9.39
CA LEU A 153 -1.84 9.43 8.97
C LEU A 153 -2.82 9.31 10.15
N GLU A 154 -2.34 8.89 11.32
CA GLU A 154 -3.17 8.82 12.54
C GLU A 154 -3.65 10.22 12.94
N ARG A 155 -2.76 11.22 12.94
CA ARG A 155 -3.11 12.61 13.29
C ARG A 155 -4.02 13.30 12.26
N CYS A 156 -3.92 12.91 10.98
CA CYS A 156 -4.83 13.39 9.93
C CYS A 156 -6.24 12.77 10.01
N GLY A 157 -6.54 11.96 11.04
CA GLY A 157 -7.85 11.33 11.21
C GLY A 157 -8.17 10.33 10.09
N VAL A 158 -7.14 9.71 9.52
CA VAL A 158 -7.30 8.71 8.48
C VAL A 158 -7.78 7.37 9.05
N SER A 159 -7.60 7.15 10.35
CA SER A 159 -8.33 6.13 11.10
C SER A 159 -9.83 6.40 10.99
N PRO A 160 -10.67 5.36 10.88
CA PRO A 160 -12.12 5.54 10.94
C PRO A 160 -12.49 6.03 12.33
N ASP A 161 -12.45 7.33 12.51
CA ASP A 161 -13.01 7.97 13.68
C ASP A 161 -14.49 8.20 13.37
N TYR A 162 -15.32 7.30 13.81
CA TYR A 162 -16.76 7.52 13.85
C TYR A 162 -17.00 8.53 14.99
N SER A 163 -16.77 9.82 14.73
CA SER A 163 -17.11 10.85 15.69
C SER A 163 -18.63 10.80 15.90
N ARG A 164 -19.05 10.81 17.17
CA ARG A 164 -20.45 10.65 17.57
C ARG A 164 -21.41 11.64 16.89
N GLU A 165 -20.92 12.83 16.53
CA GLU A 165 -21.71 13.91 15.93
C GLU A 165 -22.04 13.72 14.44
N ALA A 166 -21.33 12.83 13.72
CA ALA A 166 -21.48 12.65 12.27
C ALA A 166 -21.73 11.20 11.85
N TRP A 167 -21.91 10.27 12.83
CA TRP A 167 -22.09 8.86 12.49
C TRP A 167 -23.54 8.52 12.19
N ASP A 168 -23.77 8.00 10.96
CA ASP A 168 -25.06 7.50 10.51
C ASP A 168 -25.00 5.98 10.32
N PRO A 169 -25.77 5.18 11.08
CA PRO A 169 -25.84 3.73 10.93
C PRO A 169 -26.27 3.29 9.53
N LEU A 170 -27.06 4.09 8.82
CA LEU A 170 -27.51 3.81 7.47
C LEU A 170 -26.38 3.88 6.42
N SER A 171 -25.28 4.53 6.76
CA SER A 171 -24.08 4.62 5.92
C SER A 171 -23.17 3.40 5.98
N LEU A 172 -23.49 2.40 6.85
CA LEU A 172 -22.67 1.19 6.99
C LEU A 172 -22.60 0.40 5.68
N PRO A 173 -21.39 -0.04 5.26
CA PRO A 173 -21.23 -0.83 4.04
C PRO A 173 -21.90 -2.21 4.21
N ALA A 174 -22.34 -2.79 3.10
CA ALA A 174 -22.84 -4.16 3.09
C ALA A 174 -21.75 -5.15 3.53
N VAL A 175 -22.15 -6.24 4.21
CA VAL A 175 -21.20 -7.23 4.78
C VAL A 175 -20.28 -7.82 3.71
N ASP A 176 -20.79 -8.04 2.49
CA ASP A 176 -20.07 -8.59 1.34
C ASP A 176 -20.01 -7.60 0.16
N ASP A 177 -19.65 -6.34 0.41
CA ASP A 177 -19.51 -5.36 -0.68
C ASP A 177 -18.23 -5.67 -1.49
N PRO A 178 -18.34 -6.13 -2.76
CA PRO A 178 -17.17 -6.42 -3.59
C PRO A 178 -16.36 -5.16 -3.95
N PHE A 179 -16.89 -3.98 -3.70
CA PHE A 179 -16.24 -2.69 -3.93
C PHE A 179 -15.66 -2.07 -2.66
N GLN A 180 -15.73 -2.75 -1.53
CA GLN A 180 -15.09 -2.28 -0.31
C GLN A 180 -13.59 -2.20 -0.49
N ALA A 181 -12.99 -1.05 -0.19
CA ALA A 181 -11.56 -0.86 -0.28
C ALA A 181 -10.87 -1.39 0.98
N SER A 182 -9.82 -2.19 0.81
CA SER A 182 -8.97 -2.58 1.93
C SER A 182 -8.22 -1.35 2.45
N ARG A 183 -8.58 -0.87 3.63
CA ARG A 183 -7.90 0.26 4.30
C ARG A 183 -6.43 -0.06 4.55
N ILE A 184 -6.14 -1.28 5.03
CA ILE A 184 -4.76 -1.76 5.21
C ILE A 184 -3.98 -1.67 3.90
N GLY A 185 -4.57 -2.15 2.80
CA GLY A 185 -3.92 -2.10 1.49
C GLY A 185 -3.71 -0.67 0.98
N ALA A 186 -4.63 0.26 1.24
CA ALA A 186 -4.48 1.67 0.86
C ALA A 186 -3.36 2.34 1.68
N THR A 187 -3.32 2.13 2.99
CA THR A 187 -2.29 2.68 3.89
C THR A 187 -0.89 2.17 3.53
N VAL A 188 -0.75 0.87 3.26
CA VAL A 188 0.53 0.29 2.81
C VAL A 188 1.00 0.92 1.50
N ARG A 189 0.10 1.12 0.53
CA ARG A 189 0.45 1.81 -0.73
C ARG A 189 0.85 3.26 -0.51
N ILE A 190 0.17 4.01 0.37
CA ILE A 190 0.55 5.37 0.75
C ILE A 190 1.98 5.39 1.27
N TYR A 191 2.31 4.50 2.21
CA TYR A 191 3.67 4.40 2.74
C TYR A 191 4.71 4.21 1.63
N PHE A 192 4.51 3.20 0.76
CA PHE A 192 5.47 2.94 -0.33
C PHE A 192 5.58 4.10 -1.31
N VAL A 193 4.48 4.76 -1.66
CA VAL A 193 4.51 5.93 -2.56
C VAL A 193 5.30 7.08 -1.92
N VAL A 194 5.06 7.38 -0.64
CA VAL A 194 5.81 8.44 0.08
C VAL A 194 7.29 8.08 0.19
N ALA A 195 7.61 6.83 0.54
CA ALA A 195 8.99 6.36 0.63
C ALA A 195 9.73 6.47 -0.72
N LEU A 196 9.06 6.09 -1.82
CA LEU A 196 9.63 6.20 -3.17
C LEU A 196 9.79 7.67 -3.60
N LEU A 197 8.78 8.52 -3.37
CA LEU A 197 8.90 9.96 -3.61
C LEU A 197 10.09 10.56 -2.87
N THR A 198 10.27 10.20 -1.60
CA THR A 198 11.39 10.67 -0.78
C THR A 198 12.73 10.17 -1.33
N LEU A 199 12.82 8.86 -1.61
CA LEU A 199 14.05 8.24 -2.12
C LEU A 199 14.49 8.86 -3.45
N PHE A 200 13.56 9.01 -4.39
CA PHE A 200 13.89 9.52 -5.73
C PHE A 200 14.16 11.02 -5.78
N ASN A 201 13.64 11.81 -4.83
CA ASN A 201 13.82 13.26 -4.85
C ASN A 201 14.88 13.77 -3.86
N LEU A 202 15.02 13.13 -2.68
CA LEU A 202 15.98 13.58 -1.68
C LEU A 202 17.32 12.83 -1.77
N PHE A 203 17.33 11.62 -2.32
CA PHE A 203 18.53 10.78 -2.41
C PHE A 203 18.74 10.23 -3.84
N PRO A 204 18.68 11.07 -4.88
CA PRO A 204 18.85 10.62 -6.26
C PRO A 204 20.23 10.02 -6.53
N GLU A 205 21.25 10.44 -5.77
CA GLU A 205 22.60 9.91 -5.83
C GLU A 205 22.71 8.46 -5.32
N TRP A 206 21.76 7.97 -4.56
CA TRP A 206 21.72 6.56 -4.11
C TRP A 206 21.10 5.62 -5.15
N LEU A 207 20.48 6.21 -6.15
CA LEU A 207 19.79 5.48 -7.21
C LEU A 207 20.66 5.40 -8.45
N GLY A 208 21.06 4.19 -8.80
CA GLY A 208 21.88 3.94 -9.97
C GLY A 208 22.36 2.50 -9.99
N ILE A 209 23.22 2.22 -10.97
CA ILE A 209 23.86 0.92 -11.11
C ILE A 209 25.26 1.02 -10.50
N TYR A 210 25.48 0.30 -9.40
CA TYR A 210 26.81 0.17 -8.82
C TYR A 210 27.66 -0.76 -9.68
N LEU A 211 28.71 -0.21 -10.26
CA LEU A 211 29.63 -0.94 -11.09
C LEU A 211 30.92 -1.16 -10.29
N VAL A 212 31.23 -2.42 -10.06
CA VAL A 212 32.51 -2.84 -9.46
C VAL A 212 33.32 -3.48 -10.56
N ALA A 213 34.25 -2.74 -11.16
CA ALA A 213 35.20 -3.31 -12.13
C ALA A 213 36.48 -3.75 -11.42
N SER A 214 37.04 -4.90 -11.83
CA SER A 214 38.28 -5.42 -11.27
C SER A 214 39.44 -4.42 -11.42
N GLY A 215 39.96 -3.90 -10.30
CA GLY A 215 41.09 -2.96 -10.27
C GLY A 215 40.71 -1.48 -10.36
N HIS A 216 39.42 -1.13 -10.37
CA HIS A 216 38.94 0.25 -10.33
C HIS A 216 38.03 0.46 -9.10
N GLU A 217 37.97 1.70 -8.63
CA GLU A 217 37.03 2.07 -7.57
C GLU A 217 35.57 1.82 -8.02
N ALA A 218 34.74 1.36 -7.09
CA ALA A 218 33.31 1.17 -7.35
C ALA A 218 32.68 2.48 -7.83
N ARG A 219 32.18 2.51 -9.06
CA ARG A 219 31.50 3.69 -9.63
C ARG A 219 30.01 3.48 -9.64
N LEU A 220 29.27 4.43 -9.09
CA LEU A 220 27.84 4.52 -9.22
C LEU A 220 27.50 5.28 -10.52
N VAL A 221 26.87 4.60 -11.47
CA VAL A 221 26.24 5.26 -12.62
C VAL A 221 24.84 5.71 -12.18
N SER A 222 24.69 7.00 -11.99
CA SER A 222 23.43 7.58 -11.50
C SER A 222 22.31 7.44 -12.54
N LEU A 223 21.04 7.47 -12.08
CA LEU A 223 19.87 7.50 -12.96
C LEU A 223 19.90 8.68 -13.95
N HIS A 224 20.55 9.77 -13.56
CA HIS A 224 20.73 10.96 -14.38
C HIS A 224 21.66 10.67 -15.59
N GLU A 225 22.76 9.96 -15.39
CA GLU A 225 23.67 9.51 -16.45
C GLU A 225 23.00 8.48 -17.39
N LEU A 226 22.00 7.76 -16.88
CA LEU A 226 21.17 6.84 -17.68
C LEU A 226 20.08 7.53 -18.51
N GLY A 227 20.07 8.86 -18.61
CA GLY A 227 19.10 9.61 -19.45
C GLY A 227 17.67 9.62 -18.91
N ILE A 228 17.43 9.25 -17.64
CA ILE A 228 16.10 9.05 -17.06
C ILE A 228 15.48 10.35 -16.50
N ARG A 229 15.96 11.54 -16.86
CA ARG A 229 15.44 12.82 -16.34
C ARG A 229 13.96 13.09 -16.61
N LEU A 230 13.53 12.98 -17.87
CA LEU A 230 12.13 13.19 -18.25
C LEU A 230 11.19 12.12 -17.67
N PRO A 231 11.55 10.83 -17.74
CA PRO A 231 10.79 9.80 -17.04
C PRO A 231 10.67 10.01 -15.54
N MET A 232 11.68 10.60 -14.85
CA MET A 232 11.61 10.89 -13.41
C MET A 232 10.53 11.92 -13.07
N LEU A 233 10.39 13.00 -13.87
CA LEU A 233 9.33 13.98 -13.66
C LEU A 233 7.95 13.33 -13.83
N ALA A 234 7.76 12.56 -14.90
CA ALA A 234 6.53 11.82 -15.15
C ALA A 234 6.22 10.81 -14.03
N LEU A 235 7.25 10.17 -13.50
CA LEU A 235 7.14 9.23 -12.37
C LEU A 235 6.69 9.94 -11.08
N ASN A 236 7.23 11.12 -10.79
CA ASN A 236 6.80 11.94 -9.66
C ASN A 236 5.32 12.35 -9.76
N ILE A 237 4.89 12.79 -10.94
CA ILE A 237 3.48 13.12 -11.20
C ILE A 237 2.60 11.88 -11.00
N TRP A 238 3.03 10.73 -11.51
CA TRP A 238 2.32 9.47 -11.35
C TRP A 238 2.17 9.07 -9.87
N TRP A 239 3.25 9.18 -9.08
CA TRP A 239 3.21 8.91 -7.64
C TRP A 239 2.31 9.87 -6.87
N LEU A 240 2.33 11.18 -7.20
CA LEU A 240 1.44 12.16 -6.56
C LEU A 240 -0.03 11.87 -6.85
N ILE A 241 -0.38 11.51 -8.09
CA ILE A 241 -1.74 11.10 -8.43
C ILE A 241 -2.11 9.78 -7.72
N ALA A 242 -1.19 8.82 -7.65
CA ALA A 242 -1.39 7.57 -6.92
C ALA A 242 -1.57 7.80 -5.41
N LEU A 243 -0.82 8.74 -4.82
CA LEU A 243 -0.98 9.16 -3.43
C LEU A 243 -2.38 9.74 -3.19
N LEU A 244 -2.80 10.69 -4.01
CA LEU A 244 -4.14 11.29 -3.94
C LEU A 244 -5.23 10.22 -4.06
N GLN A 245 -5.11 9.32 -5.03
CA GLN A 245 -6.06 8.19 -5.19
C GLN A 245 -6.15 7.33 -3.93
N ASN A 246 -5.03 6.97 -3.31
CA ASN A 246 -5.04 6.13 -2.12
C ASN A 246 -5.57 6.87 -0.89
N LEU A 247 -5.34 8.19 -0.77
CA LEU A 247 -5.97 9.02 0.26
C LEU A 247 -7.49 9.10 0.08
N LEU A 248 -7.98 9.27 -1.15
CA LEU A 248 -9.41 9.24 -1.45
C LEU A 248 -10.03 7.87 -1.12
N LEU A 249 -9.35 6.77 -1.49
CA LEU A 249 -9.78 5.41 -1.14
C LEU A 249 -9.87 5.20 0.36
N LEU A 250 -8.91 5.75 1.10
CA LEU A 250 -8.86 5.63 2.54
C LEU A 250 -10.00 6.40 3.21
N LYS A 251 -10.31 7.61 2.68
CA LYS A 251 -11.43 8.45 3.15
C LYS A 251 -12.80 7.84 2.79
N GLN A 252 -12.98 7.37 1.55
CA GLN A 252 -14.28 6.88 1.06
C GLN A 252 -14.55 5.42 1.45
N GLY A 253 -13.52 4.62 1.72
CA GLY A 253 -13.64 3.19 2.04
C GLY A 253 -14.14 2.31 0.89
N ARG A 254 -14.42 2.87 -0.30
CA ARG A 254 -15.05 2.17 -1.44
C ARG A 254 -14.40 2.52 -2.77
N TRP A 255 -14.36 1.54 -3.67
CA TRP A 255 -13.97 1.71 -5.07
C TRP A 255 -15.11 2.33 -5.88
N THR A 256 -15.23 3.65 -5.86
CA THR A 256 -16.20 4.37 -6.70
C THR A 256 -15.79 4.33 -8.17
N LEU A 257 -16.75 4.50 -9.07
CA LEU A 257 -16.50 4.46 -10.51
C LEU A 257 -15.41 5.45 -10.97
N PRO A 258 -15.36 6.72 -10.50
CA PRO A 258 -14.29 7.66 -10.85
C PRO A 258 -12.90 7.16 -10.39
N ILE A 259 -12.79 6.61 -9.17
CA ILE A 259 -11.52 6.08 -8.65
C ILE A 259 -11.04 4.87 -9.47
N ARG A 260 -11.96 4.04 -9.95
CA ARG A 260 -11.63 2.89 -10.80
C ARG A 260 -11.12 3.33 -12.18
N TRP A 261 -11.72 4.38 -12.78
CA TRP A 261 -11.23 4.98 -14.01
C TRP A 261 -9.88 5.65 -13.81
N LEU A 262 -9.69 6.36 -12.70
CA LEU A 262 -8.39 6.94 -12.33
C LEU A 262 -7.30 5.87 -12.20
N GLN A 263 -7.63 4.73 -11.58
CA GLN A 263 -6.70 3.61 -11.45
C GLN A 263 -6.33 2.98 -12.80
N PHE A 264 -7.30 2.89 -13.72
CA PHE A 264 -7.02 2.45 -15.10
C PHE A 264 -6.10 3.44 -15.80
N GLY A 265 -6.39 4.75 -15.75
CA GLY A 265 -5.56 5.81 -16.32
C GLY A 265 -4.13 5.81 -15.77
N LEU A 266 -3.97 5.65 -14.44
CA LEU A 266 -2.67 5.49 -13.81
C LEU A 266 -1.92 4.24 -14.31
N GLY A 267 -2.63 3.15 -14.59
CA GLY A 267 -2.04 1.95 -15.18
C GLY A 267 -1.46 2.21 -16.58
N VAL A 268 -2.22 2.90 -17.44
CA VAL A 268 -1.79 3.27 -18.79
C VAL A 268 -0.62 4.27 -18.74
N PHE A 269 -0.73 5.30 -17.91
CA PHE A 269 0.33 6.29 -17.73
C PHE A 269 1.61 5.64 -17.17
N GLY A 270 1.49 4.73 -16.18
CA GLY A 270 2.61 3.95 -15.68
C GLY A 270 3.28 3.09 -16.74
N ALA A 271 2.49 2.45 -17.64
CA ALA A 271 3.03 1.71 -18.77
C ALA A 271 3.83 2.60 -19.72
N ALA A 272 3.35 3.81 -20.01
CA ALA A 272 4.08 4.78 -20.85
C ALA A 272 5.40 5.21 -20.19
N ILE A 273 5.42 5.42 -18.87
CA ILE A 273 6.65 5.74 -18.13
C ILE A 273 7.65 4.58 -18.20
N VAL A 274 7.20 3.34 -17.92
CA VAL A 274 8.08 2.15 -18.00
C VAL A 274 8.65 1.99 -19.42
N TYR A 275 7.84 2.21 -20.44
CA TYR A 275 8.30 2.18 -21.83
C TYR A 275 9.38 3.23 -22.12
N GLN A 276 9.20 4.48 -21.64
CA GLN A 276 10.20 5.54 -21.79
C GLN A 276 11.50 5.22 -21.04
N ILE A 277 11.41 4.70 -19.82
CA ILE A 277 12.59 4.26 -19.05
C ILE A 277 13.31 3.13 -19.80
N MET A 278 12.57 2.15 -20.32
CA MET A 278 13.13 1.04 -21.08
C MET A 278 13.88 1.53 -22.31
N ARG A 279 13.29 2.48 -23.05
CA ARG A 279 13.91 3.06 -24.24
C ARG A 279 15.17 3.85 -23.90
N ALA A 280 15.11 4.75 -22.92
CA ALA A 280 16.24 5.56 -22.47
C ALA A 280 17.40 4.70 -21.97
N THR A 281 17.11 3.67 -21.16
CA THR A 281 18.13 2.74 -20.67
C THR A 281 18.74 1.89 -21.79
N ALA A 282 17.93 1.42 -22.75
CA ALA A 282 18.44 0.66 -23.90
C ALA A 282 19.39 1.50 -24.77
N GLU A 283 19.03 2.76 -25.05
CA GLU A 283 19.86 3.70 -25.80
C GLU A 283 21.19 3.96 -25.07
N THR A 284 21.18 4.23 -23.76
CA THR A 284 22.39 4.51 -22.99
C THR A 284 23.29 3.29 -22.85
N LEU A 285 22.71 2.12 -22.54
CA LEU A 285 23.47 0.88 -22.37
C LEU A 285 24.08 0.35 -23.69
N SER A 286 23.54 0.75 -24.84
CA SER A 286 24.08 0.39 -26.17
C SER A 286 25.25 1.27 -26.63
N GLN A 287 25.48 2.42 -25.95
CA GLN A 287 26.58 3.32 -26.34
C GLN A 287 27.94 2.74 -25.97
N ALA A 288 28.91 2.91 -26.89
CA ALA A 288 30.31 2.45 -26.71
C ALA A 288 30.93 3.08 -25.44
N GLN A 289 30.55 4.30 -25.10
CA GLN A 289 31.00 5.01 -23.88
C GLN A 289 30.64 4.25 -22.61
N PHE A 290 29.47 3.58 -22.58
CA PHE A 290 29.05 2.78 -21.42
C PHE A 290 29.95 1.56 -21.22
N SER A 291 30.30 0.86 -22.31
CA SER A 291 31.22 -0.30 -22.28
C SER A 291 32.63 0.09 -21.83
N THR A 292 33.10 1.29 -22.25
CA THR A 292 34.41 1.83 -21.87
C THR A 292 34.42 2.27 -20.39
N ALA A 293 33.32 2.88 -19.94
CA ALA A 293 33.15 3.30 -18.53
C ALA A 293 33.11 2.10 -17.57
N LEU A 294 32.57 0.96 -18.02
CA LEU A 294 32.51 -0.29 -17.26
C LEU A 294 33.85 -1.02 -17.18
N GLY A 295 34.78 -0.76 -18.10
CA GLY A 295 36.04 -1.52 -18.20
C GLY A 295 35.88 -3.02 -18.49
N ASN A 296 34.64 -3.50 -18.67
CA ASN A 296 34.31 -4.89 -18.93
C ASN A 296 33.22 -5.01 -20.00
N PRO A 297 33.58 -5.32 -21.26
CA PRO A 297 32.63 -5.39 -22.37
C PRO A 297 31.61 -6.54 -22.25
N GLN A 298 31.98 -7.63 -21.57
CA GLN A 298 31.06 -8.75 -21.33
C GLN A 298 29.93 -8.34 -20.36
N LEU A 299 30.28 -7.68 -19.29
CA LEU A 299 29.31 -7.19 -18.28
C LEU A 299 28.39 -6.12 -18.89
N ALA A 300 28.95 -5.23 -19.73
CA ALA A 300 28.17 -4.26 -20.50
C ALA A 300 27.13 -4.96 -21.40
N SER A 301 27.55 -5.99 -22.12
CA SER A 301 26.63 -6.74 -23.00
C SER A 301 25.54 -7.49 -22.25
N ILE A 302 25.84 -8.02 -21.06
CA ILE A 302 24.86 -8.68 -20.20
C ILE A 302 23.84 -7.66 -19.68
N LEU A 303 24.27 -6.52 -19.14
CA LEU A 303 23.40 -5.47 -18.64
C LEU A 303 22.54 -4.88 -19.77
N ALA A 304 23.11 -4.65 -20.95
CA ALA A 304 22.38 -4.14 -22.11
C ALA A 304 21.26 -5.07 -22.59
N ARG A 305 21.30 -6.35 -22.25
CA ARG A 305 20.22 -7.31 -22.54
C ARG A 305 19.28 -7.50 -21.36
N LEU A 306 19.81 -7.68 -20.15
CA LEU A 306 19.00 -8.00 -18.96
C LEU A 306 18.09 -6.85 -18.54
N VAL A 307 18.61 -5.60 -18.52
CA VAL A 307 17.83 -4.45 -18.02
C VAL A 307 16.62 -4.16 -18.91
N PRO A 308 16.74 -4.03 -20.25
CA PRO A 308 15.57 -3.85 -21.10
C PRO A 308 14.60 -5.03 -21.06
N THR A 309 15.11 -6.27 -20.95
CA THR A 309 14.25 -7.47 -20.86
C THR A 309 13.43 -7.48 -19.57
N ALA A 310 14.04 -7.13 -18.44
CA ALA A 310 13.35 -6.99 -17.16
C ALA A 310 12.28 -5.89 -17.22
N LEU A 311 12.62 -4.72 -17.78
CA LEU A 311 11.68 -3.61 -17.96
C LEU A 311 10.54 -3.97 -18.92
N PHE A 312 10.83 -4.73 -20.00
CA PHE A 312 9.80 -5.24 -20.90
C PHE A 312 8.83 -6.20 -20.18
N THR A 313 9.35 -7.06 -19.32
CA THR A 313 8.51 -7.96 -18.52
C THR A 313 7.60 -7.16 -17.58
N ILE A 314 8.13 -6.12 -16.91
CA ILE A 314 7.35 -5.22 -16.07
C ILE A 314 6.27 -4.52 -16.91
N LEU A 315 6.62 -3.99 -18.08
CA LEU A 315 5.69 -3.35 -19.00
C LEU A 315 4.54 -4.30 -19.39
N LEU A 316 4.84 -5.54 -19.72
CA LEU A 316 3.85 -6.55 -20.08
C LEU A 316 2.89 -6.81 -18.92
N VAL A 317 3.41 -6.97 -17.69
CA VAL A 317 2.60 -7.17 -16.49
C VAL A 317 1.67 -5.97 -16.21
N VAL A 318 2.19 -4.74 -16.37
CA VAL A 318 1.41 -3.51 -16.20
C VAL A 318 0.30 -3.42 -17.25
N LEU A 319 0.59 -3.71 -18.51
CA LEU A 319 -0.40 -3.70 -19.60
C LEU A 319 -1.48 -4.76 -19.38
N LEU A 320 -1.11 -5.99 -19.04
CA LEU A 320 -2.07 -7.08 -18.76
C LEU A 320 -2.95 -6.75 -17.56
N SER A 321 -2.39 -6.16 -16.50
CA SER A 321 -3.14 -5.73 -15.32
C SER A 321 -4.13 -4.61 -15.66
N SER A 322 -3.74 -3.67 -16.52
CA SER A 322 -4.57 -2.56 -17.00
C SER A 322 -5.69 -3.07 -17.90
N ALA A 323 -5.41 -4.00 -18.81
CA ALA A 323 -6.42 -4.64 -19.65
C ALA A 323 -7.48 -5.41 -18.82
N ARG A 324 -7.06 -6.14 -17.78
CA ARG A 324 -7.98 -6.81 -16.84
C ARG A 324 -8.87 -5.81 -16.09
N ARG A 325 -8.32 -4.65 -15.71
CA ARG A 325 -9.08 -3.57 -15.04
C ARG A 325 -10.11 -2.98 -15.99
N LEU A 326 -9.73 -2.69 -17.23
CA LEU A 326 -10.64 -2.19 -18.27
C LEU A 326 -11.79 -3.18 -18.52
N TYR A 327 -11.48 -4.46 -18.69
CA TYR A 327 -12.50 -5.49 -18.88
C TYR A 327 -13.53 -5.51 -17.74
N ARG A 328 -13.07 -5.43 -16.48
CA ARG A 328 -13.96 -5.36 -15.32
C ARG A 328 -14.80 -4.07 -15.30
N LEU A 329 -14.21 -2.93 -15.69
CA LEU A 329 -14.92 -1.65 -15.76
C LEU A 329 -16.07 -1.69 -16.78
N VAL A 330 -15.79 -2.17 -17.99
CA VAL A 330 -16.79 -2.28 -19.07
C VAL A 330 -17.91 -3.25 -18.69
N ARG A 331 -17.57 -4.40 -18.14
CA ARG A 331 -18.56 -5.39 -17.71
C ARG A 331 -19.49 -4.88 -16.60
N THR A 332 -18.96 -4.06 -15.66
CA THR A 332 -19.78 -3.48 -14.58
C THR A 332 -20.55 -2.23 -15.00
N ALA A 333 -20.25 -1.62 -16.14
CA ALA A 333 -21.01 -0.51 -16.70
C ALA A 333 -22.14 -1.00 -17.63
N ALA A 334 -22.09 -2.28 -18.05
CA ALA A 334 -23.08 -2.90 -18.95
C ALA A 334 -24.22 -3.63 -18.20
N VAL A 335 -24.15 -3.66 -16.85
CA VAL A 335 -25.18 -4.19 -15.94
C VAL A 335 -25.75 -3.05 -15.10
#